data_657be247ab153e5de43f8ed0daefc9fb
#
_entry.id   657be247ab153e5de43f8ed0daefc9fb
#
_cell.length_a   1.000
_cell.length_b   1.000
_cell.length_c   1.000
_cell.angle_alpha   90.00
_cell.angle_beta   90.00
_cell.angle_gamma   90.00
#
_symmetry.space_group_name_H-M   'P 1'
#
loop_
_entity.id
_entity.type
_entity.pdbx_description
1 polymer ?
#
loop_
_entity_poly.entity_id
_entity_poly.type
_entity_poly.pdbx_seq_one_letter_code
_entity_poly.pdbx_strand_id
1 'polypeptide(L)'
;VYHIFSGTLDTSNTLTNIEWAPGVTEAGRTHFGNASDKAASLSGKQNDSAEVKAFAQELNQYLSSAGVTTVQSQQGTTTISGLKPGYYLIKDSRGSLDNKKGHAYTSFMLQVAKDTTVAVKADVPTLTKQVRANGSQNYTAATEYRIGQNIPFQITATLPSNYAEFPQYVFTIKDTIPAGMTYNNDARVYLKEGGTEKDISTFFPISYTGNV
;
A
#
# COMPACT_ATOMS: atom_id res chain seq x y z
N VAL A 1 -11.43 -11.02 -2.49
CA VAL A 1 -12.54 -10.74 -1.57
C VAL A 1 -12.80 -11.98 -0.74
N TYR A 2 -12.57 -11.89 0.56
CA TYR A 2 -12.75 -13.00 1.52
C TYR A 2 -13.92 -12.70 2.42
N HIS A 3 -14.88 -13.63 2.52
CA HIS A 3 -16.02 -13.50 3.44
C HIS A 3 -15.57 -13.90 4.84
N ILE A 4 -15.53 -12.93 5.77
CA ILE A 4 -14.97 -13.10 7.12
C ILE A 4 -16.05 -13.39 8.15
N PHE A 5 -17.07 -12.53 8.20
CA PHE A 5 -18.24 -12.75 9.04
C PHE A 5 -19.49 -12.78 8.18
N SER A 6 -20.33 -13.78 8.39
CA SER A 6 -21.70 -13.87 7.87
C SER A 6 -22.69 -13.42 8.93
N GLY A 7 -23.90 -13.13 8.50
CA GLY A 7 -25.01 -12.78 9.39
C GLY A 7 -26.28 -12.47 8.62
N THR A 8 -27.28 -12.02 9.35
CA THR A 8 -28.57 -11.58 8.81
C THR A 8 -28.76 -10.09 9.08
N LEU A 9 -29.35 -9.39 8.14
CA LEU A 9 -29.70 -7.97 8.35
C LEU A 9 -31.04 -7.86 9.06
N ASP A 10 -31.08 -7.01 10.08
CA ASP A 10 -32.34 -6.57 10.67
C ASP A 10 -33.03 -5.48 9.84
N THR A 11 -34.16 -5.00 10.32
CA THR A 11 -34.93 -3.94 9.65
C THR A 11 -34.21 -2.58 9.57
N SER A 12 -33.15 -2.40 10.35
CA SER A 12 -32.29 -1.22 10.39
C SER A 12 -31.03 -1.37 9.54
N ASN A 13 -30.91 -2.46 8.74
CA ASN A 13 -29.70 -2.86 8.01
C ASN A 13 -28.48 -3.11 8.91
N THR A 14 -28.70 -3.47 10.16
CA THR A 14 -27.63 -3.89 11.08
C THR A 14 -27.42 -5.40 10.96
N LEU A 15 -26.17 -5.83 10.89
CA LEU A 15 -25.83 -7.25 10.82
C LEU A 15 -26.00 -7.90 12.20
N THR A 16 -26.83 -8.93 12.25
CA THR A 16 -27.15 -9.75 13.44
C THR A 16 -26.85 -11.21 13.18
N ASN A 17 -26.90 -12.05 14.23
CA ASN A 17 -26.59 -13.49 14.14
C ASN A 17 -25.24 -13.73 13.46
N ILE A 18 -24.20 -13.04 13.96
CA ILE A 18 -22.88 -13.03 13.34
C ILE A 18 -22.16 -14.34 13.62
N GLU A 19 -21.67 -14.97 12.56
CA GLU A 19 -20.89 -16.20 12.57
C GLU A 19 -19.62 -16.05 11.71
N TRP A 20 -18.62 -16.91 11.96
CA TRP A 20 -17.47 -16.99 11.07
C TRP A 20 -17.89 -17.52 9.70
N ALA A 21 -17.57 -16.75 8.66
CA ALA A 21 -17.82 -17.13 7.28
C ALA A 21 -16.70 -18.05 6.72
N PRO A 22 -16.91 -18.69 5.56
CA PRO A 22 -15.95 -19.64 4.99
C PRO A 22 -14.56 -19.06 4.63
N GLY A 23 -14.41 -17.73 4.58
CA GLY A 23 -13.13 -17.07 4.31
C GLY A 23 -12.11 -17.20 5.43
N VAL A 24 -12.49 -17.72 6.61
CA VAL A 24 -11.62 -17.93 7.77
C VAL A 24 -11.43 -19.42 8.02
N THR A 25 -10.20 -19.86 8.19
CA THR A 25 -9.85 -21.26 8.52
C THR A 25 -10.34 -21.62 9.92
N GLU A 26 -10.46 -22.93 10.21
CA GLU A 26 -10.81 -23.42 11.54
C GLU A 26 -9.79 -22.97 12.60
N ALA A 27 -8.50 -22.99 12.27
CA ALA A 27 -7.46 -22.47 13.14
C ALA A 27 -7.66 -20.97 13.45
N GLY A 28 -8.09 -20.18 12.48
CA GLY A 28 -8.40 -18.77 12.67
C GLY A 28 -9.63 -18.57 13.57
N ARG A 29 -10.68 -19.34 13.37
CA ARG A 29 -11.88 -19.29 14.23
C ARG A 29 -11.54 -19.61 15.68
N THR A 30 -10.70 -20.63 15.89
CA THR A 30 -10.20 -20.98 17.23
C THR A 30 -9.34 -19.87 17.83
N HIS A 31 -8.47 -19.28 17.02
CA HIS A 31 -7.54 -18.22 17.45
C HIS A 31 -8.27 -16.93 17.85
N PHE A 32 -9.23 -16.48 17.05
CA PHE A 32 -9.98 -15.25 17.30
C PHE A 32 -11.17 -15.41 18.25
N GLY A 33 -11.60 -16.64 18.53
CA GLY A 33 -12.70 -16.96 19.42
C GLY A 33 -14.07 -16.72 18.79
N ASN A 34 -15.03 -16.27 19.58
CA ASN A 34 -16.41 -16.08 19.14
C ASN A 34 -16.54 -14.99 18.07
N ALA A 35 -17.23 -15.28 16.97
CA ALA A 35 -17.40 -14.38 15.85
C ALA A 35 -18.16 -13.10 16.22
N SER A 36 -19.22 -13.24 17.02
CA SER A 36 -20.06 -12.10 17.43
C SER A 36 -19.26 -11.13 18.31
N ASP A 37 -18.48 -11.66 19.27
CA ASP A 37 -17.63 -10.85 20.17
C ASP A 37 -16.55 -10.13 19.37
N LYS A 38 -15.90 -10.83 18.44
CA LYS A 38 -14.88 -10.23 17.58
C LYS A 38 -15.48 -9.13 16.67
N ALA A 39 -16.62 -9.39 16.06
CA ALA A 39 -17.31 -8.40 15.23
C ALA A 39 -17.76 -7.18 16.06
N ALA A 40 -18.27 -7.42 17.28
CA ALA A 40 -18.65 -6.33 18.20
C ALA A 40 -17.44 -5.43 18.56
N SER A 41 -16.26 -6.02 18.76
CA SER A 41 -15.03 -5.27 19.05
C SER A 41 -14.59 -4.34 17.90
N LEU A 42 -15.03 -4.62 16.68
CA LEU A 42 -14.75 -3.84 15.47
C LEU A 42 -15.92 -2.91 15.09
N SER A 43 -17.08 -3.08 15.72
CA SER A 43 -18.28 -2.30 15.40
C SER A 43 -18.06 -0.79 15.66
N GLY A 44 -18.56 0.03 14.74
CA GLY A 44 -18.42 1.49 14.81
C GLY A 44 -17.01 2.05 14.54
N LYS A 45 -16.03 1.19 14.31
CA LYS A 45 -14.67 1.62 13.98
C LYS A 45 -14.53 1.89 12.48
N GLN A 46 -13.74 2.88 12.15
CA GLN A 46 -13.42 3.19 10.76
C GLN A 46 -12.52 2.08 10.17
N ASN A 47 -12.63 1.84 8.87
CA ASN A 47 -11.86 0.80 8.18
C ASN A 47 -10.33 1.03 8.24
N ASP A 48 -9.90 2.25 8.49
CA ASP A 48 -8.50 2.67 8.62
C ASP A 48 -8.05 2.83 10.07
N SER A 49 -8.90 2.50 11.05
CA SER A 49 -8.50 2.50 12.47
C SER A 49 -7.42 1.45 12.75
N ALA A 50 -6.58 1.72 13.75
CA ALA A 50 -5.47 0.85 14.12
C ALA A 50 -5.95 -0.58 14.45
N GLU A 51 -7.08 -0.71 15.11
CA GLU A 51 -7.63 -2.01 15.52
C GLU A 51 -8.15 -2.81 14.34
N VAL A 52 -8.84 -2.18 13.37
CA VAL A 52 -9.32 -2.86 12.15
C VAL A 52 -8.14 -3.28 11.28
N LYS A 53 -7.12 -2.43 11.15
CA LYS A 53 -5.88 -2.76 10.42
C LYS A 53 -5.14 -3.92 11.09
N ALA A 54 -4.94 -3.88 12.40
CA ALA A 54 -4.28 -4.96 13.14
C ALA A 54 -5.01 -6.29 12.96
N PHE A 55 -6.34 -6.28 13.07
CA PHE A 55 -7.14 -7.48 12.83
C PHE A 55 -6.99 -7.99 11.39
N ALA A 56 -7.06 -7.11 10.39
CA ALA A 56 -6.90 -7.48 8.99
C ALA A 56 -5.50 -8.06 8.69
N GLN A 57 -4.46 -7.52 9.31
CA GLN A 57 -3.08 -8.03 9.18
C GLN A 57 -2.94 -9.43 9.79
N GLU A 58 -3.43 -9.62 11.01
CA GLU A 58 -3.38 -10.91 11.70
C GLU A 58 -4.21 -11.97 10.96
N LEU A 59 -5.39 -11.58 10.49
CA LEU A 59 -6.31 -12.43 9.74
C LEU A 59 -5.68 -13.01 8.45
N ASN A 60 -4.70 -12.32 7.85
CA ASN A 60 -4.01 -12.80 6.65
C ASN A 60 -3.37 -14.19 6.81
N GLN A 61 -3.01 -14.59 8.02
CA GLN A 61 -2.44 -15.91 8.33
C GLN A 61 -3.49 -17.02 8.39
N TYR A 62 -4.76 -16.65 8.47
CA TYR A 62 -5.89 -17.55 8.71
C TYR A 62 -6.94 -17.53 7.59
N LEU A 63 -6.59 -16.97 6.44
CA LEU A 63 -7.50 -16.93 5.30
C LEU A 63 -7.63 -18.29 4.63
N SER A 64 -8.87 -18.65 4.34
CA SER A 64 -9.24 -19.87 3.61
C SER A 64 -9.48 -19.54 2.14
N SER A 65 -9.19 -20.48 1.25
CA SER A 65 -9.60 -20.40 -0.16
C SER A 65 -11.11 -20.60 -0.37
N ALA A 66 -11.81 -21.13 0.61
CA ALA A 66 -13.26 -21.24 0.59
C ALA A 66 -13.92 -19.86 0.79
N GLY A 67 -15.00 -19.58 0.08
CA GLY A 67 -15.73 -18.31 0.19
C GLY A 67 -14.98 -17.10 -0.38
N VAL A 68 -14.00 -17.33 -1.24
CA VAL A 68 -13.25 -16.28 -1.96
C VAL A 68 -13.96 -15.95 -3.26
N THR A 69 -14.15 -14.65 -3.51
CA THR A 69 -14.56 -14.12 -4.82
C THR A 69 -13.39 -13.33 -5.40
N THR A 70 -12.96 -13.69 -6.60
CA THR A 70 -11.92 -12.94 -7.31
C THR A 70 -12.59 -11.97 -8.26
N VAL A 71 -12.17 -10.71 -8.19
CA VAL A 71 -12.64 -9.63 -9.06
C VAL A 71 -11.44 -9.00 -9.74
N GLN A 72 -11.54 -8.77 -11.05
CA GLN A 72 -10.52 -8.01 -11.76
C GLN A 72 -10.72 -6.52 -11.48
N SER A 73 -9.75 -5.91 -10.83
CA SER A 73 -9.78 -4.47 -10.59
C SER A 73 -9.44 -3.72 -11.87
N GLN A 74 -10.19 -2.67 -12.14
CA GLN A 74 -9.86 -1.67 -13.15
C GLN A 74 -9.34 -0.41 -12.44
N GLN A 75 -8.59 0.40 -13.15
CA GLN A 75 -8.08 1.65 -12.59
C GLN A 75 -9.25 2.53 -12.12
N GLY A 76 -9.24 2.91 -10.85
CA GLY A 76 -10.27 3.71 -10.21
C GLY A 76 -11.23 2.89 -9.35
N THR A 77 -12.45 2.70 -9.82
CA THR A 77 -13.53 2.08 -9.05
C THR A 77 -13.88 0.69 -9.58
N THR A 78 -13.94 -0.29 -8.69
CA THR A 78 -14.34 -1.66 -9.02
C THR A 78 -15.64 -2.00 -8.31
N THR A 79 -16.66 -2.42 -9.06
CA THR A 79 -17.92 -2.90 -8.49
C THR A 79 -17.79 -4.37 -8.12
N ILE A 80 -18.17 -4.69 -6.90
CA ILE A 80 -18.27 -6.06 -6.41
C ILE A 80 -19.75 -6.32 -6.12
N SER A 81 -20.36 -7.22 -6.86
CA SER A 81 -21.79 -7.54 -6.78
C SER A 81 -22.01 -8.97 -6.30
N GLY A 82 -23.24 -9.25 -5.87
CA GLY A 82 -23.66 -10.60 -5.42
C GLY A 82 -23.09 -11.02 -4.08
N LEU A 83 -22.54 -10.10 -3.31
CA LEU A 83 -22.07 -10.41 -1.94
C LEU A 83 -23.27 -10.55 -1.00
N LYS A 84 -23.23 -11.59 -0.16
CA LYS A 84 -24.18 -11.77 0.94
C LYS A 84 -23.92 -10.73 2.04
N PRO A 85 -24.91 -10.40 2.89
CA PRO A 85 -24.64 -9.56 4.06
C PRO A 85 -23.53 -10.13 4.93
N GLY A 86 -22.60 -9.26 5.34
CA GLY A 86 -21.45 -9.71 6.13
C GLY A 86 -20.30 -8.71 6.15
N TYR A 87 -19.18 -9.16 6.71
CA TYR A 87 -17.91 -8.43 6.66
C TYR A 87 -16.94 -9.16 5.73
N TYR A 88 -16.24 -8.39 4.93
CA TYR A 88 -15.32 -8.89 3.93
C TYR A 88 -13.94 -8.27 4.09
N LEU A 89 -12.90 -9.08 3.94
CA LEU A 89 -11.56 -8.58 3.69
C LEU A 89 -11.35 -8.50 2.18
N ILE A 90 -11.05 -7.31 1.70
CA ILE A 90 -10.75 -7.04 0.30
C ILE A 90 -9.26 -6.76 0.21
N LYS A 91 -8.54 -7.52 -0.60
CA LYS A 91 -7.10 -7.37 -0.79
C LYS A 91 -6.68 -7.81 -2.19
N ASP A 92 -5.58 -7.26 -2.65
CA ASP A 92 -4.93 -7.74 -3.85
C ASP A 92 -4.38 -9.14 -3.67
N SER A 93 -4.47 -9.96 -4.71
CA SER A 93 -3.85 -11.29 -4.71
C SER A 93 -2.33 -11.17 -4.68
N ARG A 94 -1.66 -12.07 -3.96
CA ARG A 94 -0.20 -12.13 -3.94
C ARG A 94 0.33 -12.27 -5.37
N GLY A 95 1.29 -11.43 -5.74
CA GLY A 95 1.88 -11.41 -7.09
C GLY A 95 1.04 -10.70 -8.16
N SER A 96 -0.21 -10.30 -7.85
CA SER A 96 -1.09 -9.65 -8.84
C SER A 96 -0.55 -8.30 -9.34
N LEU A 97 0.27 -7.64 -8.53
CA LEU A 97 0.90 -6.36 -8.82
C LEU A 97 2.38 -6.47 -9.22
N ASP A 98 2.92 -7.67 -9.27
CA ASP A 98 4.30 -7.90 -9.69
C ASP A 98 4.50 -7.37 -11.11
N ASN A 99 5.54 -6.56 -11.30
CA ASN A 99 5.84 -5.86 -12.56
C ASN A 99 4.82 -4.78 -13.00
N LYS A 100 3.81 -4.46 -12.20
CA LYS A 100 2.89 -3.35 -12.47
C LYS A 100 3.42 -2.08 -11.82
N LYS A 101 3.96 -1.17 -12.64
CA LYS A 101 4.45 0.13 -12.15
C LYS A 101 3.30 1.01 -11.69
N GLY A 102 3.47 1.71 -10.58
CA GLY A 102 2.50 2.65 -10.06
C GLY A 102 1.29 2.02 -9.36
N HIS A 103 1.41 0.76 -8.91
CA HIS A 103 0.38 0.10 -8.12
C HIS A 103 0.91 -0.28 -6.74
N ALA A 104 0.05 -0.21 -5.74
CA ALA A 104 0.32 -0.66 -4.37
C ALA A 104 -0.71 -1.71 -3.94
N TYR A 105 -0.28 -2.66 -3.09
CA TYR A 105 -1.19 -3.66 -2.55
C TYR A 105 -2.25 -3.01 -1.65
N THR A 106 -3.49 -3.39 -1.86
CA THR A 106 -4.64 -2.94 -1.07
C THR A 106 -5.09 -4.05 -0.12
N SER A 107 -5.41 -3.70 1.12
CA SER A 107 -6.03 -4.59 2.09
C SER A 107 -6.90 -3.77 3.03
N PHE A 108 -8.20 -4.06 3.08
CA PHE A 108 -9.13 -3.38 4.00
C PHE A 108 -10.36 -4.23 4.30
N MET A 109 -10.99 -3.97 5.45
CA MET A 109 -12.25 -4.58 5.84
C MET A 109 -13.43 -3.76 5.33
N LEU A 110 -14.48 -4.43 4.90
CA LEU A 110 -15.70 -3.82 4.41
C LEU A 110 -16.93 -4.53 4.96
N GLN A 111 -17.84 -3.77 5.55
CA GLN A 111 -19.18 -4.24 5.86
C GLN A 111 -20.07 -4.14 4.62
N VAL A 112 -20.71 -5.24 4.27
CA VAL A 112 -21.63 -5.33 3.13
C VAL A 112 -23.03 -5.58 3.63
N ALA A 113 -23.91 -4.60 3.45
CA ALA A 113 -25.35 -4.72 3.68
C ALA A 113 -26.12 -4.97 2.38
N LYS A 114 -25.53 -4.58 1.24
CA LYS A 114 -26.07 -4.74 -0.12
C LYS A 114 -24.94 -4.61 -1.12
N ASP A 115 -25.20 -4.78 -2.41
CA ASP A 115 -24.21 -4.59 -3.46
C ASP A 115 -23.39 -3.32 -3.25
N THR A 116 -22.11 -3.46 -3.30
CA THR A 116 -21.16 -2.41 -2.91
C THR A 116 -20.18 -2.11 -4.03
N THR A 117 -19.94 -0.83 -4.24
CA THR A 117 -18.90 -0.32 -5.12
C THR A 117 -17.68 0.03 -4.27
N VAL A 118 -16.54 -0.52 -4.64
CA VAL A 118 -15.27 -0.31 -3.94
C VAL A 118 -14.36 0.57 -4.79
N ALA A 119 -13.90 1.68 -4.24
CA ALA A 119 -12.81 2.44 -4.82
C ALA A 119 -11.49 1.80 -4.41
N VAL A 120 -10.74 1.29 -5.37
CA VAL A 120 -9.36 0.84 -5.12
C VAL A 120 -8.51 2.10 -4.94
N LYS A 121 -8.04 2.34 -3.73
CA LYS A 121 -7.09 3.43 -3.46
C LYS A 121 -5.73 2.98 -4.00
N ALA A 122 -5.34 3.51 -5.14
CA ALA A 122 -3.97 3.44 -5.63
C ALA A 122 -3.15 4.54 -4.96
N ASP A 123 -2.83 4.38 -3.67
CA ASP A 123 -1.82 5.19 -3.01
C ASP A 123 -0.46 4.58 -3.31
N VAL A 124 0.25 5.18 -4.23
CA VAL A 124 1.51 4.65 -4.78
C VAL A 124 2.65 5.61 -4.50
N PRO A 125 3.87 5.10 -4.34
CA PRO A 125 5.03 5.96 -4.24
C PRO A 125 5.12 6.87 -5.48
N THR A 126 5.45 8.13 -5.27
CA THR A 126 5.76 9.06 -6.34
C THR A 126 7.25 9.34 -6.39
N LEU A 127 7.77 9.67 -7.56
CA LEU A 127 9.17 9.99 -7.76
C LEU A 127 9.29 11.17 -8.71
N THR A 128 10.10 12.16 -8.29
CA THR A 128 10.49 13.29 -9.15
C THR A 128 12.00 13.36 -9.21
N LYS A 129 12.54 13.66 -10.40
CA LYS A 129 13.96 13.96 -10.61
C LYS A 129 14.09 15.38 -11.11
N GLN A 130 14.94 16.15 -10.46
CA GLN A 130 15.20 17.53 -10.78
C GLN A 130 16.72 17.77 -10.86
N VAL A 131 17.10 18.80 -11.57
CA VAL A 131 18.48 19.29 -11.67
C VAL A 131 18.58 20.66 -11.04
N ARG A 132 19.66 20.95 -10.34
CA ARG A 132 19.88 22.29 -9.79
C ARG A 132 20.08 23.29 -10.93
N ALA A 133 19.33 24.38 -10.91
CA ALA A 133 19.51 25.43 -11.93
C ALA A 133 20.91 26.04 -11.85
N ASN A 134 21.55 26.15 -12.99
CA ASN A 134 22.91 26.67 -13.07
C ASN A 134 23.00 28.09 -12.49
N GLY A 135 23.93 28.32 -11.58
CA GLY A 135 24.08 29.59 -10.85
C GLY A 135 23.04 29.82 -9.73
N SER A 136 22.23 28.82 -9.37
CA SER A 136 21.18 28.91 -8.36
C SER A 136 21.27 27.76 -7.35
N GLN A 137 20.53 27.88 -6.26
CA GLN A 137 20.29 26.78 -5.30
C GLN A 137 18.97 26.04 -5.55
N ASN A 138 18.17 26.54 -6.49
CA ASN A 138 16.85 25.97 -6.79
C ASN A 138 16.96 24.78 -7.74
N TYR A 139 16.11 23.78 -7.54
CA TYR A 139 15.99 22.62 -8.41
C TYR A 139 14.83 22.80 -9.39
N THR A 140 15.07 22.43 -10.64
CA THR A 140 14.15 22.59 -11.78
C THR A 140 14.07 21.31 -12.60
N ALA A 141 13.08 21.22 -13.47
CA ALA A 141 12.92 20.07 -14.35
C ALA A 141 14.04 19.97 -15.41
N ALA A 142 14.58 21.09 -15.84
CA ALA A 142 15.66 21.18 -16.83
C ALA A 142 16.48 22.46 -16.66
N THR A 143 17.75 22.41 -17.02
CA THR A 143 18.67 23.54 -17.07
C THR A 143 19.86 23.21 -17.96
N GLU A 144 20.70 24.20 -18.23
CA GLU A 144 21.88 24.06 -19.09
C GLU A 144 23.18 24.12 -18.25
N TYR A 145 24.13 23.25 -18.58
CA TYR A 145 25.46 23.22 -18.01
C TYR A 145 26.51 23.15 -19.13
N ARG A 146 27.68 23.70 -18.85
CA ARG A 146 28.85 23.58 -19.76
C ARG A 146 29.53 22.23 -19.51
N ILE A 147 30.17 21.71 -20.55
CA ILE A 147 31.01 20.50 -20.44
C ILE A 147 32.07 20.71 -19.35
N GLY A 148 32.25 19.70 -18.50
CA GLY A 148 33.19 19.73 -17.39
C GLY A 148 32.65 20.32 -16.08
N GLN A 149 31.42 20.81 -16.06
CA GLN A 149 30.78 21.26 -14.80
C GLN A 149 30.15 20.11 -14.03
N ASN A 150 30.15 20.23 -12.70
CA ASN A 150 29.37 19.34 -11.83
C ASN A 150 27.88 19.67 -11.92
N ILE A 151 27.08 18.67 -12.13
CA ILE A 151 25.61 18.76 -12.29
C ILE A 151 24.91 18.10 -11.12
N PRO A 152 24.45 18.86 -10.11
CA PRO A 152 23.72 18.28 -8.99
C PRO A 152 22.29 17.89 -9.39
N PHE A 153 21.92 16.65 -9.12
CA PHE A 153 20.56 16.15 -9.26
C PHE A 153 19.93 15.93 -7.89
N GLN A 154 18.63 16.08 -7.84
CA GLN A 154 17.81 15.70 -6.69
C GLN A 154 16.72 14.75 -7.14
N ILE A 155 16.63 13.59 -6.48
CA ILE A 155 15.55 12.64 -6.67
C ILE A 155 14.73 12.65 -5.38
N THR A 156 13.47 13.05 -5.51
CA THR A 156 12.53 13.03 -4.38
C THR A 156 11.55 11.88 -4.58
N ALA A 157 11.55 10.97 -3.63
CA ALA A 157 10.60 9.88 -3.58
C ALA A 157 9.68 10.07 -2.38
N THR A 158 8.38 10.04 -2.61
CA THR A 158 7.38 10.14 -1.55
C THR A 158 6.73 8.78 -1.37
N LEU A 159 6.80 8.23 -0.17
CA LEU A 159 6.14 6.98 0.17
C LEU A 159 4.62 7.19 0.24
N PRO A 160 3.81 6.18 -0.07
CA PRO A 160 2.37 6.27 0.09
C PRO A 160 1.99 6.43 1.57
N SER A 161 0.84 7.02 1.84
CA SER A 161 0.39 7.31 3.22
C SER A 161 0.26 6.05 4.09
N ASN A 162 0.02 4.91 3.45
CA ASN A 162 -0.16 3.62 4.10
C ASN A 162 1.13 2.78 4.21
N TYR A 163 2.31 3.35 3.94
CA TYR A 163 3.57 2.59 3.97
C TYR A 163 3.82 1.88 5.31
N ALA A 164 3.38 2.48 6.40
CA ALA A 164 3.53 1.93 7.75
C ALA A 164 2.63 0.71 8.04
N GLU A 165 1.68 0.41 7.17
CA GLU A 165 0.82 -0.78 7.30
C GLU A 165 1.54 -2.07 6.90
N PHE A 166 2.70 -1.94 6.25
CA PHE A 166 3.51 -3.08 5.82
C PHE A 166 4.61 -3.34 6.86
N PRO A 167 4.74 -4.58 7.36
CA PRO A 167 5.80 -4.92 8.32
C PRO A 167 7.20 -4.72 7.74
N GLN A 168 7.32 -4.76 6.42
CA GLN A 168 8.54 -4.48 5.68
C GLN A 168 8.17 -3.80 4.36
N TYR A 169 8.71 -2.62 4.13
CA TYR A 169 8.52 -1.88 2.89
C TYR A 169 9.82 -1.82 2.09
N VAL A 170 9.89 -2.61 1.02
CA VAL A 170 11.07 -2.62 0.13
C VAL A 170 10.91 -1.50 -0.90
N PHE A 171 11.84 -0.56 -0.88
CA PHE A 171 11.83 0.59 -1.75
C PHE A 171 13.18 0.74 -2.45
N THR A 172 13.18 0.69 -3.78
CA THR A 172 14.38 0.81 -4.61
C THR A 172 14.24 1.94 -5.61
N ILE A 173 15.16 2.88 -5.58
CA ILE A 173 15.27 3.93 -6.59
C ILE A 173 16.32 3.49 -7.61
N LYS A 174 15.95 3.48 -8.89
CA LYS A 174 16.88 3.26 -10.01
C LYS A 174 16.95 4.53 -10.83
N ASP A 175 18.15 5.02 -11.03
CA ASP A 175 18.41 6.14 -11.90
C ASP A 175 19.41 5.75 -13.00
N THR A 176 19.26 6.33 -14.17
CA THR A 176 20.18 6.14 -15.28
C THR A 176 20.87 7.46 -15.60
N ILE A 177 22.17 7.46 -15.51
CA ILE A 177 22.98 8.60 -15.90
C ILE A 177 23.21 8.53 -17.42
N PRO A 178 22.86 9.59 -18.18
CA PRO A 178 23.02 9.57 -19.63
C PRO A 178 24.48 9.48 -20.06
N ALA A 179 24.71 9.01 -21.29
CA ALA A 179 26.03 9.03 -21.90
C ALA A 179 26.59 10.43 -21.93
N GLY A 180 27.90 10.59 -21.65
CA GLY A 180 28.58 11.88 -21.56
C GLY A 180 28.61 12.50 -20.16
N MET A 181 28.02 11.85 -19.19
CA MET A 181 28.13 12.20 -17.76
C MET A 181 28.86 11.10 -16.97
N THR A 182 29.59 11.51 -15.97
CA THR A 182 30.30 10.61 -15.04
C THR A 182 29.69 10.77 -13.65
N TYR A 183 29.46 9.67 -12.96
CA TYR A 183 28.99 9.69 -11.57
C TYR A 183 30.15 9.96 -10.62
N ASN A 184 30.02 10.98 -9.78
CA ASN A 184 31.06 11.39 -8.84
C ASN A 184 31.12 10.52 -7.57
N ASN A 185 30.25 9.53 -7.44
CA ASN A 185 30.14 8.65 -6.28
C ASN A 185 29.87 9.41 -4.97
N ASP A 186 29.11 10.47 -5.04
CA ASP A 186 28.84 11.43 -3.95
C ASP A 186 27.35 11.50 -3.56
N ALA A 187 26.54 10.56 -4.03
CA ALA A 187 25.12 10.52 -3.68
C ALA A 187 24.90 10.34 -2.18
N ARG A 188 23.90 11.04 -1.66
CA ARG A 188 23.43 10.98 -0.28
C ARG A 188 21.95 10.74 -0.26
N VAL A 189 21.48 10.07 0.80
CA VAL A 189 20.05 9.82 1.01
C VAL A 189 19.60 10.53 2.29
N TYR A 190 18.57 11.33 2.17
CA TYR A 190 17.97 12.05 3.29
C TYR A 190 16.52 11.63 3.48
N LEU A 191 16.16 11.35 4.71
CA LEU A 191 14.76 11.22 5.11
C LEU A 191 14.24 12.62 5.48
N LYS A 192 13.12 13.01 4.87
CA LYS A 192 12.43 14.26 5.19
C LYS A 192 11.10 13.95 5.84
N GLU A 193 10.96 14.31 7.09
CA GLU A 193 9.75 14.09 7.88
C GLU A 193 9.47 15.32 8.74
N GLY A 194 8.21 15.82 8.70
CA GLY A 194 7.81 16.97 9.51
C GLY A 194 8.65 18.24 9.33
N GLY A 195 9.28 18.45 8.16
CA GLY A 195 10.17 19.57 7.88
C GLY A 195 11.62 19.37 8.34
N THR A 196 11.94 18.24 8.95
CA THR A 196 13.30 17.88 9.36
C THR A 196 13.93 16.95 8.32
N GLU A 197 15.19 17.18 7.99
CA GLU A 197 16.00 16.31 7.14
C GLU A 197 17.03 15.57 7.98
N LYS A 198 17.12 14.25 7.78
CA LYS A 198 18.08 13.37 8.45
C LYS A 198 18.84 12.58 7.40
N ASP A 199 20.19 12.63 7.44
CA ASP A 199 21.03 11.77 6.60
C ASP A 199 20.86 10.31 7.03
N ILE A 200 20.42 9.48 6.10
CA ILE A 200 20.20 8.04 6.29
C ILE A 200 20.99 7.21 5.26
N SER A 201 22.01 7.81 4.64
CA SER A 201 22.82 7.17 3.58
C SER A 201 23.42 5.83 4.02
N THR A 202 23.73 5.68 5.30
CA THR A 202 24.30 4.44 5.86
C THR A 202 23.31 3.26 5.87
N PHE A 203 21.99 3.54 5.80
CA PHE A 203 20.94 2.52 5.78
C PHE A 203 20.50 2.15 4.35
N PHE A 204 20.95 2.93 3.35
CA PHE A 204 20.63 2.71 1.95
C PHE A 204 21.89 2.37 1.16
N PRO A 205 22.10 1.10 0.81
CA PRO A 205 23.24 0.74 -0.03
C PRO A 205 23.09 1.38 -1.42
N ILE A 206 24.04 2.24 -1.76
CA ILE A 206 24.11 2.87 -3.07
C ILE A 206 25.10 2.07 -3.90
N SER A 207 24.66 1.58 -5.06
CA SER A 207 25.53 0.88 -6.01
C SER A 207 25.46 1.55 -7.38
N TYR A 208 26.58 1.62 -8.04
CA TYR A 208 26.71 2.13 -9.41
C TYR A 208 27.24 1.01 -10.30
N THR A 209 26.54 0.78 -11.41
CA THR A 209 26.98 -0.15 -12.46
C THR A 209 27.11 0.63 -13.76
N GLY A 210 28.35 0.97 -14.13
CA GLY A 210 28.64 1.71 -15.35
C GLY A 210 30.14 1.72 -15.63
N ASN A 211 30.51 2.00 -16.86
CA ASN A 211 31.91 2.23 -17.19
C ASN A 211 32.31 3.60 -16.65
N VAL A 212 33.38 3.62 -15.86
CA VAL A 212 34.10 4.83 -15.44
C VAL A 212 34.89 5.33 -16.63
#